data_02e9e286c980846398a04d758791e756
#
_entry.id   02e9e286c980846398a04d758791e756
#
_cell.length_a   1.000
_cell.length_b   1.000
_cell.length_c   1.000
_cell.angle_alpha   90.00
_cell.angle_beta   90.00
_cell.angle_gamma   90.00
#
_symmetry.space_group_name_H-M   'P 1'
#
loop_
_entity.id
_entity.type
_entity.pdbx_description
1 polymer ?
#
loop_
_entity_poly.entity_id
_entity_poly.type
_entity_poly.pdbx_seq_one_letter_code
_entity_poly.pdbx_strand_id
1 'polypeptide(L)'
;MANTIIVKHYQQLKTEVDNTIEDFKKECTDNKTSFLNNAPKAVDKGMDNLKAFEKLQTYKGDAAGLRSREEDMKFGLEIFNYEPINYPELTLVEKEIELLTKVWELKDDWDKQLEAWKDIKFMDLEADQMADVACDYQEKCKEFLADKEVKDWGVFAHIKQSVDKFRLLMELLRDTLLKKSIRDRHWKELRIEVKEDFDEQSEDFNLEKVMSLNLLNHNAMILEIGDNADKQLKIEELLADISYKWNESEASDLIVSKEKSKADNEDYFFIKQVDNIMELIEDHGQRLGTAKSSPFYKEFDTDIDFWESTIS
;
A
#
# COMPACT_ATOMS: atom_id res chain seq x y z
N MET A 1 -65.98 -47.52 -13.20
CA MET A 1 -66.05 -46.10 -13.59
C MET A 1 -65.29 -45.18 -12.62
N ALA A 2 -65.50 -45.20 -11.31
CA ALA A 2 -64.78 -44.33 -10.38
C ALA A 2 -63.24 -44.53 -10.40
N ASN A 3 -62.72 -45.78 -10.36
CA ASN A 3 -61.27 -46.04 -10.44
C ASN A 3 -60.67 -45.57 -11.75
N THR A 4 -61.38 -45.62 -12.87
CA THR A 4 -60.84 -45.17 -14.17
C THR A 4 -60.73 -43.64 -14.22
N ILE A 5 -61.62 -42.93 -13.58
CA ILE A 5 -61.56 -41.48 -13.47
C ILE A 5 -60.43 -41.04 -12.55
N ILE A 6 -60.26 -41.69 -11.39
CA ILE A 6 -59.18 -41.42 -10.43
C ILE A 6 -57.81 -41.65 -11.09
N VAL A 7 -57.62 -42.78 -11.78
CA VAL A 7 -56.38 -43.10 -12.49
C VAL A 7 -56.07 -42.07 -13.58
N LYS A 8 -57.08 -41.63 -14.34
CA LYS A 8 -56.91 -40.63 -15.39
C LYS A 8 -56.50 -39.27 -14.81
N HIS A 9 -57.15 -38.82 -13.74
CA HIS A 9 -56.79 -37.56 -13.07
C HIS A 9 -55.42 -37.65 -12.42
N TYR A 10 -55.03 -38.77 -11.80
CA TYR A 10 -53.70 -39.00 -11.26
C TYR A 10 -52.63 -38.89 -12.34
N GLN A 11 -52.81 -39.53 -13.49
CA GLN A 11 -51.87 -39.41 -14.59
C GLN A 11 -51.78 -38.02 -15.18
N GLN A 12 -52.88 -37.31 -15.31
CA GLN A 12 -52.88 -35.92 -15.76
C GLN A 12 -52.08 -35.01 -14.80
N LEU A 13 -52.37 -35.11 -13.50
CA LEU A 13 -51.64 -34.31 -12.49
C LEU A 13 -50.17 -34.68 -12.43
N LYS A 14 -49.83 -35.97 -12.58
CA LYS A 14 -48.42 -36.40 -12.64
C LYS A 14 -47.69 -35.77 -13.83
N THR A 15 -48.30 -35.76 -15.02
CA THR A 15 -47.74 -35.12 -16.20
C THR A 15 -47.57 -33.60 -16.00
N GLU A 16 -48.49 -32.93 -15.32
CA GLU A 16 -48.36 -31.51 -14.97
C GLU A 16 -47.20 -31.26 -14.01
N VAL A 17 -46.97 -32.13 -13.02
CA VAL A 17 -45.83 -32.11 -12.12
C VAL A 17 -44.52 -32.31 -12.88
N ASP A 18 -44.45 -33.31 -13.78
CA ASP A 18 -43.28 -33.55 -14.61
C ASP A 18 -42.93 -32.33 -15.47
N ASN A 19 -43.92 -31.71 -16.11
CA ASN A 19 -43.71 -30.46 -16.85
C ASN A 19 -43.20 -29.33 -15.97
N THR A 20 -43.78 -29.16 -14.76
CA THR A 20 -43.37 -28.15 -13.81
C THR A 20 -41.91 -28.32 -13.36
N ILE A 21 -41.47 -29.58 -13.17
CA ILE A 21 -40.08 -29.90 -12.84
C ILE A 21 -39.13 -29.49 -13.98
N GLU A 22 -39.48 -29.83 -15.23
CA GLU A 22 -38.65 -29.49 -16.38
C GLU A 22 -38.59 -27.96 -16.62
N ASP A 23 -39.73 -27.24 -16.49
CA ASP A 23 -39.79 -25.81 -16.61
C ASP A 23 -38.96 -25.14 -15.52
N PHE A 24 -39.03 -25.62 -14.28
CA PHE A 24 -38.22 -25.10 -13.18
C PHE A 24 -36.71 -25.37 -13.37
N LYS A 25 -36.32 -26.53 -13.83
CA LYS A 25 -34.93 -26.82 -14.20
C LYS A 25 -34.40 -25.85 -15.26
N LYS A 26 -35.21 -25.60 -16.29
CA LYS A 26 -34.89 -24.67 -17.34
C LYS A 26 -34.69 -23.25 -16.78
N GLU A 27 -35.63 -22.80 -15.91
CA GLU A 27 -35.55 -21.48 -15.28
C GLU A 27 -34.28 -21.34 -14.40
N CYS A 28 -33.92 -22.37 -13.62
CA CYS A 28 -32.65 -22.37 -12.87
C CYS A 28 -31.42 -22.27 -13.81
N THR A 29 -31.46 -22.95 -14.96
CA THR A 29 -30.38 -22.89 -15.96
C THR A 29 -30.32 -21.52 -16.63
N ASP A 30 -31.46 -20.92 -16.96
CA ASP A 30 -31.56 -19.59 -17.55
C ASP A 30 -31.06 -18.52 -16.55
N ASN A 31 -31.44 -18.64 -15.28
CA ASN A 31 -30.94 -17.77 -14.20
C ASN A 31 -29.41 -17.87 -14.06
N LYS A 32 -28.85 -19.09 -14.02
CA LYS A 32 -27.40 -19.31 -14.01
C LYS A 32 -26.70 -18.65 -15.22
N THR A 33 -27.27 -18.84 -16.41
CA THR A 33 -26.69 -18.31 -17.65
C THR A 33 -26.71 -16.76 -17.63
N SER A 34 -27.84 -16.18 -17.20
CA SER A 34 -27.97 -14.73 -17.01
C SER A 34 -26.95 -14.19 -16.03
N PHE A 35 -26.79 -14.84 -14.87
CA PHE A 35 -25.83 -14.47 -13.86
C PHE A 35 -24.38 -14.54 -14.39
N LEU A 36 -24.00 -15.67 -15.02
CA LEU A 36 -22.63 -15.85 -15.53
C LEU A 36 -22.24 -14.77 -16.55
N ASN A 37 -23.20 -14.33 -17.37
CA ASN A 37 -22.94 -13.33 -18.41
C ASN A 37 -22.95 -11.88 -17.92
N ASN A 38 -23.71 -11.58 -16.85
CA ASN A 38 -23.99 -10.20 -16.47
C ASN A 38 -23.58 -9.84 -15.04
N ALA A 39 -23.11 -10.82 -14.22
CA ALA A 39 -22.66 -10.54 -12.86
C ALA A 39 -21.49 -9.54 -12.85
N PRO A 40 -21.39 -8.68 -11.82
CA PRO A 40 -20.35 -7.66 -11.75
C PRO A 40 -19.00 -8.27 -11.33
N LYS A 41 -18.42 -9.12 -12.21
CA LYS A 41 -17.14 -9.81 -11.97
C LYS A 41 -15.91 -8.97 -12.29
N ALA A 42 -16.09 -7.78 -12.89
CA ALA A 42 -15.02 -6.87 -13.27
C ALA A 42 -15.34 -5.43 -12.91
N VAL A 43 -14.29 -4.63 -12.74
CA VAL A 43 -14.39 -3.17 -12.56
C VAL A 43 -14.34 -2.53 -13.94
N ASP A 44 -15.48 -2.45 -14.62
CA ASP A 44 -15.60 -1.83 -15.94
C ASP A 44 -15.91 -0.33 -15.84
N LYS A 45 -15.74 0.41 -16.96
CA LYS A 45 -16.12 1.81 -17.06
C LYS A 45 -17.60 1.99 -16.73
N GLY A 46 -17.89 2.62 -15.59
CA GLY A 46 -19.25 2.89 -15.11
C GLY A 46 -19.80 1.86 -14.13
N MET A 47 -19.05 0.83 -13.76
CA MET A 47 -19.34 -0.07 -12.65
C MET A 47 -18.66 0.47 -11.39
N ASP A 48 -19.42 1.08 -10.52
CA ASP A 48 -19.02 1.51 -9.18
C ASP A 48 -19.55 0.50 -8.12
N ASN A 49 -19.10 0.68 -6.87
CA ASN A 49 -19.50 -0.18 -5.77
C ASN A 49 -21.02 -0.24 -5.60
N LEU A 50 -21.71 0.92 -5.71
CA LEU A 50 -23.15 1.01 -5.54
C LEU A 50 -23.90 0.16 -6.59
N LYS A 51 -23.57 0.34 -7.86
CA LYS A 51 -24.19 -0.41 -8.96
C LYS A 51 -23.90 -1.91 -8.88
N ALA A 52 -22.70 -2.28 -8.40
CA ALA A 52 -22.37 -3.69 -8.19
C ALA A 52 -23.26 -4.30 -7.11
N PHE A 53 -23.46 -3.62 -5.98
CA PHE A 53 -24.33 -4.07 -4.90
C PHE A 53 -25.80 -4.14 -5.34
N GLU A 54 -26.29 -3.16 -6.09
CA GLU A 54 -27.65 -3.18 -6.65
C GLU A 54 -27.88 -4.40 -7.54
N LYS A 55 -26.92 -4.71 -8.45
CA LYS A 55 -26.98 -5.90 -9.30
C LYS A 55 -26.96 -7.19 -8.48
N LEU A 56 -26.04 -7.29 -7.50
CA LEU A 56 -25.95 -8.46 -6.64
C LEU A 56 -27.21 -8.66 -5.81
N GLN A 57 -27.82 -7.59 -5.31
CA GLN A 57 -29.08 -7.66 -4.60
C GLN A 57 -30.23 -8.15 -5.49
N THR A 58 -30.25 -7.73 -6.76
CA THR A 58 -31.23 -8.23 -7.74
C THR A 58 -31.08 -9.75 -7.93
N TYR A 59 -29.86 -10.22 -8.23
CA TYR A 59 -29.62 -11.68 -8.40
C TYR A 59 -29.89 -12.47 -7.13
N LYS A 60 -29.60 -11.90 -5.95
CA LYS A 60 -29.92 -12.53 -4.66
C LYS A 60 -31.45 -12.66 -4.48
N GLY A 61 -32.22 -11.65 -4.87
CA GLY A 61 -33.66 -11.67 -4.85
C GLY A 61 -34.22 -12.75 -5.80
N ASP A 62 -33.70 -12.83 -7.03
CA ASP A 62 -34.10 -13.83 -8.02
C ASP A 62 -33.83 -15.27 -7.54
N ALA A 63 -32.63 -15.51 -7.00
CA ALA A 63 -32.26 -16.81 -6.43
C ALA A 63 -33.13 -17.18 -5.23
N ALA A 64 -33.42 -16.24 -4.33
CA ALA A 64 -34.32 -16.48 -3.19
C ALA A 64 -35.76 -16.79 -3.65
N GLY A 65 -36.24 -16.13 -4.71
CA GLY A 65 -37.53 -16.44 -5.32
C GLY A 65 -37.59 -17.87 -5.87
N LEU A 66 -36.51 -18.31 -6.54
CA LEU A 66 -36.40 -19.70 -7.03
C LEU A 66 -36.35 -20.71 -5.86
N ARG A 67 -35.62 -20.40 -4.78
CA ARG A 67 -35.63 -21.27 -3.57
C ARG A 67 -36.98 -21.40 -2.92
N SER A 68 -37.73 -20.29 -2.79
CA SER A 68 -39.11 -20.35 -2.26
C SER A 68 -39.98 -21.25 -3.11
N ARG A 69 -39.91 -21.16 -4.43
CA ARG A 69 -40.66 -22.02 -5.35
C ARG A 69 -40.22 -23.48 -5.28
N GLU A 70 -38.91 -23.77 -5.13
CA GLU A 70 -38.43 -25.14 -4.89
C GLU A 70 -39.06 -25.71 -3.63
N GLU A 71 -39.14 -24.97 -2.54
CA GLU A 71 -39.77 -25.41 -1.29
C GLU A 71 -41.27 -25.69 -1.47
N ASP A 72 -41.99 -24.83 -2.19
CA ASP A 72 -43.42 -25.03 -2.50
C ASP A 72 -43.61 -26.30 -3.35
N MET A 73 -42.71 -26.57 -4.28
CA MET A 73 -42.76 -27.77 -5.13
C MET A 73 -42.48 -29.06 -4.35
N LYS A 74 -41.63 -29.07 -3.32
CA LYS A 74 -41.30 -30.26 -2.51
C LYS A 74 -42.54 -30.98 -2.00
N PHE A 75 -43.49 -30.20 -1.49
CA PHE A 75 -44.77 -30.80 -1.01
C PHE A 75 -45.54 -31.51 -2.10
N GLY A 76 -45.58 -30.97 -3.33
CA GLY A 76 -46.21 -31.64 -4.47
C GLY A 76 -45.48 -32.88 -4.90
N LEU A 77 -44.13 -32.88 -4.88
CA LEU A 77 -43.29 -34.01 -5.23
C LEU A 77 -43.45 -35.19 -4.26
N GLU A 78 -43.58 -34.91 -2.96
CA GLU A 78 -43.85 -35.93 -1.93
C GLU A 78 -45.15 -36.66 -2.16
N ILE A 79 -46.24 -35.94 -2.55
CA ILE A 79 -47.55 -36.54 -2.84
C ILE A 79 -47.45 -37.56 -3.96
N PHE A 80 -46.59 -37.32 -4.97
CA PHE A 80 -46.41 -38.21 -6.11
C PHE A 80 -45.26 -39.20 -5.95
N ASN A 81 -44.64 -39.29 -4.76
CA ASN A 81 -43.51 -40.16 -4.44
C ASN A 81 -42.30 -39.96 -5.35
N TYR A 82 -41.98 -38.68 -5.67
CA TYR A 82 -40.73 -38.35 -6.33
C TYR A 82 -39.57 -38.34 -5.31
N GLU A 83 -38.41 -38.82 -5.77
CA GLU A 83 -37.17 -38.63 -5.03
C GLU A 83 -36.83 -37.12 -4.93
N PRO A 84 -36.18 -36.68 -3.85
CA PRO A 84 -35.75 -35.27 -3.71
C PRO A 84 -34.89 -34.85 -4.92
N ILE A 85 -35.32 -33.79 -5.60
CA ILE A 85 -34.61 -33.25 -6.76
C ILE A 85 -33.71 -32.13 -6.26
N ASN A 86 -32.42 -32.18 -6.62
CA ASN A 86 -31.44 -31.14 -6.33
C ASN A 86 -31.27 -30.26 -7.58
N TYR A 87 -31.10 -28.97 -7.34
CA TYR A 87 -30.86 -27.96 -8.38
C TYR A 87 -29.46 -27.36 -8.19
N PRO A 88 -28.39 -28.05 -8.66
CA PRO A 88 -27.00 -27.62 -8.44
C PRO A 88 -26.69 -26.29 -9.10
N GLU A 89 -27.40 -25.94 -10.19
CA GLU A 89 -27.29 -24.65 -10.87
C GLU A 89 -27.63 -23.49 -9.93
N LEU A 90 -28.73 -23.62 -9.18
CA LEU A 90 -29.16 -22.58 -8.22
C LEU A 90 -28.18 -22.48 -7.05
N THR A 91 -27.75 -23.62 -6.49
CA THR A 91 -26.77 -23.66 -5.41
C THR A 91 -25.42 -23.01 -5.83
N LEU A 92 -25.00 -23.21 -7.07
CA LEU A 92 -23.79 -22.60 -7.60
C LEU A 92 -23.95 -21.08 -7.70
N VAL A 93 -25.07 -20.60 -8.23
CA VAL A 93 -25.36 -19.15 -8.34
C VAL A 93 -25.39 -18.50 -6.96
N GLU A 94 -26.04 -19.11 -5.99
CA GLU A 94 -26.10 -18.58 -4.60
C GLU A 94 -24.70 -18.48 -3.99
N LYS A 95 -23.86 -19.52 -4.15
CA LYS A 95 -22.48 -19.49 -3.67
C LYS A 95 -21.67 -18.39 -4.35
N GLU A 96 -21.76 -18.25 -5.67
CA GLU A 96 -21.02 -17.20 -6.40
C GLU A 96 -21.52 -15.80 -6.04
N ILE A 97 -22.82 -15.59 -5.81
CA ILE A 97 -23.37 -14.31 -5.33
C ILE A 97 -22.77 -13.97 -3.96
N GLU A 98 -22.74 -14.92 -3.04
CA GLU A 98 -22.17 -14.70 -1.71
C GLU A 98 -20.69 -14.31 -1.77
N LEU A 99 -19.89 -15.08 -2.53
CA LEU A 99 -18.46 -14.81 -2.69
C LEU A 99 -18.22 -13.45 -3.37
N LEU A 100 -18.98 -13.15 -4.43
CA LEU A 100 -18.83 -11.91 -5.18
C LEU A 100 -19.23 -10.70 -4.32
N THR A 101 -20.25 -10.85 -3.47
CA THR A 101 -20.64 -9.82 -2.50
C THR A 101 -19.48 -9.53 -1.53
N LYS A 102 -18.87 -10.56 -0.94
CA LYS A 102 -17.73 -10.40 -0.05
C LYS A 102 -16.52 -9.73 -0.73
N VAL A 103 -16.28 -10.03 -2.00
CA VAL A 103 -15.19 -9.38 -2.76
C VAL A 103 -15.50 -7.90 -2.99
N TRP A 104 -16.74 -7.54 -3.32
CA TRP A 104 -17.13 -6.14 -3.47
C TRP A 104 -17.15 -5.38 -2.14
N GLU A 105 -17.51 -6.03 -1.04
CA GLU A 105 -17.40 -5.46 0.31
C GLU A 105 -15.94 -5.16 0.66
N LEU A 106 -15.02 -6.10 0.37
CA LEU A 106 -13.58 -5.87 0.57
C LEU A 106 -13.06 -4.69 -0.28
N LYS A 107 -13.55 -4.59 -1.54
CA LYS A 107 -13.20 -3.45 -2.41
C LYS A 107 -13.72 -2.13 -1.85
N ASP A 108 -14.96 -2.10 -1.42
CA ASP A 108 -15.60 -0.91 -0.88
C ASP A 108 -14.91 -0.42 0.41
N ASP A 109 -14.53 -1.34 1.28
CA ASP A 109 -13.76 -1.04 2.50
C ASP A 109 -12.38 -0.48 2.16
N TRP A 110 -11.69 -1.06 1.17
CA TRP A 110 -10.40 -0.57 0.71
C TRP A 110 -10.50 0.83 0.07
N ASP A 111 -11.50 1.06 -0.79
CA ASP A 111 -11.75 2.36 -1.41
C ASP A 111 -12.02 3.45 -0.36
N LYS A 112 -12.81 3.13 0.68
CA LYS A 112 -13.06 4.04 1.81
C LYS A 112 -11.80 4.34 2.60
N GLN A 113 -10.94 3.34 2.77
CA GLN A 113 -9.66 3.52 3.45
C GLN A 113 -8.74 4.47 2.66
N LEU A 114 -8.63 4.29 1.34
CA LEU A 114 -7.88 5.20 0.48
C LEU A 114 -8.47 6.61 0.48
N GLU A 115 -9.78 6.74 0.43
CA GLU A 115 -10.48 8.03 0.48
C GLU A 115 -10.23 8.77 1.81
N ALA A 116 -10.15 8.04 2.93
CA ALA A 116 -9.82 8.63 4.23
C ALA A 116 -8.37 9.14 4.31
N TRP A 117 -7.48 8.57 3.52
CA TRP A 117 -6.06 8.94 3.53
C TRP A 117 -5.66 9.95 2.45
N LYS A 118 -6.44 10.12 1.40
CA LYS A 118 -6.08 10.88 0.20
C LYS A 118 -5.61 12.32 0.49
N ASP A 119 -6.23 12.97 1.48
CA ASP A 119 -5.99 14.37 1.83
C ASP A 119 -4.87 14.55 2.86
N ILE A 120 -4.25 13.46 3.36
CA ILE A 120 -3.15 13.53 4.31
C ILE A 120 -1.94 14.14 3.59
N LYS A 121 -1.35 15.20 4.18
CA LYS A 121 -0.16 15.85 3.64
C LYS A 121 1.02 14.88 3.63
N PHE A 122 1.89 15.02 2.65
CA PHE A 122 3.06 14.14 2.51
C PHE A 122 3.92 14.05 3.78
N MET A 123 4.17 15.18 4.44
CA MET A 123 4.99 15.23 5.65
C MET A 123 4.36 14.58 6.88
N ASP A 124 3.03 14.39 6.86
CA ASP A 124 2.25 13.78 7.93
C ASP A 124 1.92 12.30 7.64
N LEU A 125 2.47 11.73 6.55
CA LEU A 125 2.23 10.33 6.19
C LEU A 125 2.89 9.38 7.18
N GLU A 126 2.10 8.52 7.78
CA GLU A 126 2.55 7.42 8.64
C GLU A 126 2.74 6.14 7.81
N ALA A 127 3.76 6.15 6.93
CA ALA A 127 3.94 5.11 5.92
C ALA A 127 4.03 3.68 6.49
N ASP A 128 4.59 3.49 7.69
CA ASP A 128 4.65 2.18 8.36
C ASP A 128 3.25 1.69 8.71
N GLN A 129 2.43 2.51 9.37
CA GLN A 129 1.05 2.14 9.74
C GLN A 129 0.18 1.88 8.50
N MET A 130 0.35 2.71 7.46
CA MET A 130 -0.38 2.54 6.20
C MET A 130 0.04 1.26 5.47
N ALA A 131 1.33 0.90 5.50
CA ALA A 131 1.83 -0.36 4.95
C ALA A 131 1.29 -1.57 5.73
N ASP A 132 1.22 -1.50 7.06
CA ASP A 132 0.66 -2.56 7.91
C ASP A 132 -0.81 -2.79 7.59
N VAL A 133 -1.62 -1.73 7.46
CA VAL A 133 -3.02 -1.85 7.03
C VAL A 133 -3.11 -2.49 5.65
N ALA A 134 -2.26 -2.11 4.70
CA ALA A 134 -2.25 -2.76 3.38
C ALA A 134 -1.87 -4.25 3.48
N CYS A 135 -0.98 -4.65 4.40
CA CYS A 135 -0.69 -6.06 4.68
C CYS A 135 -1.92 -6.81 5.19
N ASP A 136 -2.73 -6.21 6.07
CA ASP A 136 -3.98 -6.81 6.55
C ASP A 136 -4.96 -7.07 5.39
N TYR A 137 -5.07 -6.13 4.45
CA TYR A 137 -5.88 -6.34 3.24
C TYR A 137 -5.29 -7.41 2.32
N GLN A 138 -3.96 -7.55 2.23
CA GLN A 138 -3.34 -8.66 1.49
C GLN A 138 -3.68 -10.02 2.12
N GLU A 139 -3.70 -10.13 3.45
CA GLU A 139 -4.10 -11.36 4.12
C GLU A 139 -5.57 -11.70 3.83
N LYS A 140 -6.48 -10.70 3.91
CA LYS A 140 -7.89 -10.88 3.51
C LYS A 140 -8.00 -11.34 2.04
N CYS A 141 -7.20 -10.78 1.13
CA CYS A 141 -7.16 -11.26 -0.25
C CYS A 141 -6.69 -12.71 -0.37
N LYS A 142 -5.75 -13.16 0.47
CA LYS A 142 -5.28 -14.55 0.46
C LYS A 142 -6.36 -15.55 0.85
N GLU A 143 -7.27 -15.18 1.77
CA GLU A 143 -8.40 -16.03 2.16
C GLU A 143 -9.28 -16.39 0.95
N PHE A 144 -9.51 -15.45 0.04
CA PHE A 144 -10.29 -15.69 -1.18
C PHE A 144 -9.58 -16.58 -2.20
N LEU A 145 -8.26 -16.75 -2.11
CA LEU A 145 -7.53 -17.63 -3.04
C LEU A 145 -7.82 -19.12 -2.84
N ALA A 146 -8.54 -19.50 -1.79
CA ALA A 146 -9.04 -20.87 -1.61
C ALA A 146 -10.10 -21.22 -2.66
N ASP A 147 -10.90 -20.26 -3.12
CA ASP A 147 -11.90 -20.44 -4.15
C ASP A 147 -11.31 -20.17 -5.53
N LYS A 148 -11.34 -21.20 -6.38
CA LYS A 148 -10.70 -21.13 -7.71
C LYS A 148 -11.36 -20.09 -8.63
N GLU A 149 -12.67 -19.97 -8.53
CA GLU A 149 -13.49 -19.07 -9.34
C GLU A 149 -13.13 -17.59 -9.09
N VAL A 150 -12.81 -17.22 -7.85
CA VAL A 150 -12.50 -15.84 -7.47
C VAL A 150 -11.23 -15.31 -8.15
N LYS A 151 -10.27 -16.19 -8.43
CA LYS A 151 -8.98 -15.81 -9.06
C LYS A 151 -9.16 -15.21 -10.45
N ASP A 152 -10.20 -15.62 -11.17
CA ASP A 152 -10.46 -15.18 -12.54
C ASP A 152 -11.34 -13.92 -12.58
N TRP A 153 -11.80 -13.41 -11.42
CA TRP A 153 -12.64 -12.23 -11.37
C TRP A 153 -11.80 -10.95 -11.46
N GLY A 154 -12.14 -10.10 -12.43
CA GLY A 154 -11.44 -8.84 -12.65
C GLY A 154 -11.51 -7.88 -11.45
N VAL A 155 -12.62 -7.89 -10.68
CA VAL A 155 -12.75 -7.09 -9.45
C VAL A 155 -11.74 -7.54 -8.39
N PHE A 156 -11.53 -8.84 -8.22
CA PHE A 156 -10.55 -9.36 -7.27
C PHE A 156 -9.11 -9.01 -7.69
N ALA A 157 -8.80 -9.19 -8.97
CA ALA A 157 -7.50 -8.79 -9.52
C ALA A 157 -7.24 -7.29 -9.33
N HIS A 158 -8.26 -6.45 -9.49
CA HIS A 158 -8.17 -5.01 -9.29
C HIS A 158 -7.84 -4.65 -7.83
N ILE A 159 -8.57 -5.22 -6.86
CA ILE A 159 -8.31 -4.97 -5.43
C ILE A 159 -6.90 -5.40 -5.07
N LYS A 160 -6.54 -6.64 -5.41
CA LYS A 160 -5.20 -7.17 -5.12
C LYS A 160 -4.11 -6.29 -5.68
N GLN A 161 -4.23 -5.87 -6.94
CA GLN A 161 -3.25 -4.97 -7.57
C GLN A 161 -3.19 -3.60 -6.89
N SER A 162 -4.34 -3.05 -6.48
CA SER A 162 -4.40 -1.76 -5.77
C SER A 162 -3.70 -1.83 -4.42
N VAL A 163 -4.01 -2.86 -3.63
CA VAL A 163 -3.40 -3.08 -2.30
C VAL A 163 -1.89 -3.32 -2.43
N ASP A 164 -1.47 -4.19 -3.36
CA ASP A 164 -0.05 -4.50 -3.58
C ASP A 164 0.75 -3.25 -4.01
N LYS A 165 0.21 -2.45 -4.93
CA LYS A 165 0.84 -1.19 -5.36
C LYS A 165 0.93 -0.18 -4.23
N PHE A 166 -0.13 -0.03 -3.45
CA PHE A 166 -0.14 0.90 -2.33
C PHE A 166 0.90 0.52 -1.28
N ARG A 167 0.97 -0.76 -0.90
CA ARG A 167 1.98 -1.26 0.04
C ARG A 167 3.41 -0.97 -0.45
N LEU A 168 3.70 -1.31 -1.70
CA LEU A 168 5.01 -1.05 -2.30
C LEU A 168 5.35 0.44 -2.35
N LEU A 169 4.34 1.30 -2.58
CA LEU A 169 4.54 2.75 -2.55
C LEU A 169 4.89 3.21 -1.14
N MET A 170 4.17 2.76 -0.11
CA MET A 170 4.47 3.14 1.29
C MET A 170 5.86 2.68 1.72
N GLU A 171 6.26 1.46 1.37
CA GLU A 171 7.61 0.96 1.62
C GLU A 171 8.67 1.81 0.93
N LEU A 172 8.45 2.17 -0.35
CA LEU A 172 9.36 3.03 -1.09
C LEU A 172 9.49 4.41 -0.43
N LEU A 173 8.37 5.06 -0.06
CA LEU A 173 8.38 6.37 0.59
C LEU A 173 9.10 6.34 1.93
N ARG A 174 8.82 5.34 2.77
CA ARG A 174 9.48 5.14 4.06
C ARG A 174 10.98 4.99 3.91
N ASP A 175 11.40 4.15 2.97
CA ASP A 175 12.80 3.78 2.81
C ASP A 175 13.61 4.83 2.03
N THR A 176 12.94 5.87 1.51
CA THR A 176 13.57 6.93 0.71
C THR A 176 13.11 8.33 1.09
N LEU A 177 12.01 8.81 0.51
CA LEU A 177 11.59 10.22 0.51
C LEU A 177 11.14 10.75 1.88
N LEU A 178 10.71 9.90 2.81
CA LEU A 178 10.34 10.28 4.17
C LEU A 178 11.53 10.28 5.15
N LYS A 179 12.73 9.94 4.67
CA LYS A 179 13.93 9.96 5.51
C LYS A 179 14.39 11.39 5.84
N LYS A 180 15.00 11.55 7.01
CA LYS A 180 15.61 12.80 7.46
C LYS A 180 16.80 13.24 6.59
N SER A 181 17.35 12.37 5.78
CA SER A 181 18.46 12.65 4.86
C SER A 181 18.04 13.43 3.62
N ILE A 182 16.74 13.44 3.28
CA ILE A 182 16.22 14.13 2.11
C ILE A 182 16.30 15.64 2.29
N ARG A 183 16.76 16.35 1.24
CA ARG A 183 16.92 17.80 1.14
C ARG A 183 16.30 18.31 -0.16
N ASP A 184 16.11 19.61 -0.30
CA ASP A 184 15.54 20.27 -1.48
C ASP A 184 16.22 19.88 -2.79
N ARG A 185 17.53 19.60 -2.78
CA ARG A 185 18.28 19.13 -3.96
C ARG A 185 17.77 17.77 -4.47
N HIS A 186 17.42 16.88 -3.56
CA HIS A 186 16.89 15.55 -3.90
C HIS A 186 15.47 15.66 -4.48
N TRP A 187 14.65 16.57 -3.95
CA TRP A 187 13.34 16.87 -4.52
C TRP A 187 13.42 17.46 -5.93
N LYS A 188 14.45 18.28 -6.20
CA LYS A 188 14.71 18.80 -7.56
C LYS A 188 15.05 17.68 -8.53
N GLU A 189 15.88 16.72 -8.14
CA GLU A 189 16.19 15.53 -8.95
C GLU A 189 14.93 14.73 -9.24
N LEU A 190 14.08 14.50 -8.23
CA LEU A 190 12.82 13.77 -8.40
C LEU A 190 11.88 14.47 -9.36
N ARG A 191 11.72 15.81 -9.28
CA ARG A 191 10.87 16.58 -10.22
C ARG A 191 11.34 16.43 -11.66
N ILE A 192 12.64 16.45 -11.90
CA ILE A 192 13.24 16.26 -13.23
C ILE A 192 12.91 14.86 -13.76
N GLU A 193 13.04 13.84 -12.93
CA GLU A 193 12.81 12.44 -13.32
C GLU A 193 11.33 12.18 -13.63
N VAL A 194 10.44 12.61 -12.74
CA VAL A 194 8.98 12.42 -12.87
C VAL A 194 8.41 13.34 -13.95
N LYS A 195 9.12 14.42 -14.31
CA LYS A 195 8.69 15.46 -15.27
C LYS A 195 7.42 16.17 -14.86
N GLU A 196 7.19 16.29 -13.56
CA GLU A 196 6.11 17.07 -12.97
C GLU A 196 6.69 18.07 -11.98
N ASP A 197 6.13 19.27 -11.98
CA ASP A 197 6.46 20.30 -11.01
C ASP A 197 5.48 20.21 -9.83
N PHE A 198 6.03 20.12 -8.63
CA PHE A 198 5.28 20.08 -7.37
C PHE A 198 6.12 20.67 -6.26
N ASP A 199 5.46 21.19 -5.24
CA ASP A 199 6.09 21.68 -4.02
C ASP A 199 5.76 20.71 -2.88
N GLU A 200 6.76 20.00 -2.38
CA GLU A 200 6.63 19.00 -1.31
C GLU A 200 6.21 19.60 0.03
N GLN A 201 6.34 20.92 0.21
CA GLN A 201 5.91 21.63 1.42
C GLN A 201 4.49 22.22 1.29
N SER A 202 3.93 22.20 0.08
CA SER A 202 2.57 22.68 -0.16
C SER A 202 1.52 21.84 0.54
N GLU A 203 0.44 22.46 0.95
CA GLU A 203 -0.75 21.77 1.47
C GLU A 203 -1.40 20.85 0.42
N ASP A 204 -1.20 21.16 -0.87
CA ASP A 204 -1.73 20.38 -1.98
C ASP A 204 -0.89 19.14 -2.28
N PHE A 205 0.32 19.01 -1.69
CA PHE A 205 1.15 17.82 -1.84
C PHE A 205 0.74 16.75 -0.81
N ASN A 206 -0.39 16.12 -1.07
CA ASN A 206 -1.02 15.08 -0.27
C ASN A 206 -0.82 13.68 -0.88
N LEU A 207 -1.35 12.66 -0.22
CA LEU A 207 -1.25 11.27 -0.67
C LEU A 207 -1.86 11.07 -2.08
N GLU A 208 -2.97 11.72 -2.40
CA GLU A 208 -3.59 11.64 -3.72
C GLU A 208 -2.61 12.13 -4.81
N LYS A 209 -1.97 13.28 -4.59
CA LYS A 209 -0.95 13.81 -5.51
C LYS A 209 0.23 12.83 -5.65
N VAL A 210 0.75 12.30 -4.53
CA VAL A 210 1.84 11.32 -4.53
C VAL A 210 1.47 10.07 -5.33
N MET A 211 0.26 9.54 -5.16
CA MET A 211 -0.22 8.38 -5.93
C MET A 211 -0.33 8.70 -7.43
N SER A 212 -0.73 9.93 -7.78
CA SER A 212 -0.84 10.37 -9.18
C SER A 212 0.51 10.43 -9.90
N LEU A 213 1.61 10.68 -9.19
CA LEU A 213 2.98 10.72 -9.73
C LEU A 213 3.50 9.36 -10.20
N ASN A 214 2.82 8.25 -9.88
CA ASN A 214 3.22 6.90 -10.27
C ASN A 214 4.68 6.56 -9.93
N LEU A 215 5.14 6.95 -8.73
CA LEU A 215 6.54 6.85 -8.29
C LEU A 215 7.12 5.44 -8.41
N LEU A 216 6.31 4.39 -8.35
CA LEU A 216 6.76 3.01 -8.53
C LEU A 216 7.38 2.76 -9.92
N ASN A 217 7.02 3.55 -10.94
CA ASN A 217 7.65 3.45 -12.25
C ASN A 217 9.09 4.00 -12.25
N HIS A 218 9.43 4.84 -11.28
CA HIS A 218 10.74 5.47 -11.08
C HIS A 218 11.50 4.88 -9.89
N ASN A 219 11.10 3.69 -9.44
CA ASN A 219 11.60 3.05 -8.22
C ASN A 219 13.13 3.01 -8.13
N ALA A 220 13.81 2.61 -9.20
CA ALA A 220 15.27 2.51 -9.22
C ALA A 220 15.97 3.86 -8.95
N MET A 221 15.47 4.94 -9.58
CA MET A 221 16.01 6.29 -9.39
C MET A 221 15.71 6.82 -7.98
N ILE A 222 14.51 6.57 -7.47
CA ILE A 222 14.13 7.01 -6.12
C ILE A 222 14.98 6.31 -5.05
N LEU A 223 15.28 5.03 -5.22
CA LEU A 223 16.20 4.30 -4.34
C LEU A 223 17.62 4.89 -4.42
N GLU A 224 18.09 5.26 -5.61
CA GLU A 224 19.38 5.91 -5.79
C GLU A 224 19.41 7.29 -5.12
N ILE A 225 18.38 8.10 -5.27
CA ILE A 225 18.21 9.39 -4.57
C ILE A 225 18.30 9.18 -3.04
N GLY A 226 17.56 8.19 -2.51
CA GLY A 226 17.60 7.87 -1.08
C GLY A 226 19.00 7.45 -0.59
N ASP A 227 19.67 6.60 -1.34
CA ASP A 227 21.04 6.16 -1.04
C ASP A 227 22.05 7.31 -1.08
N ASN A 228 21.93 8.20 -2.06
CA ASN A 228 22.76 9.40 -2.19
C ASN A 228 22.51 10.35 -1.02
N ALA A 229 21.25 10.55 -0.65
CA ALA A 229 20.87 11.38 0.49
C ALA A 229 21.48 10.86 1.81
N ASP A 230 21.46 9.55 2.06
CA ASP A 230 22.05 8.94 3.25
C ASP A 230 23.56 9.10 3.30
N LYS A 231 24.24 9.03 2.14
CA LYS A 231 25.69 9.26 2.05
C LYS A 231 26.05 10.73 2.26
N GLN A 232 25.25 11.64 1.71
CA GLN A 232 25.42 13.09 1.89
C GLN A 232 25.14 13.50 3.34
N LEU A 233 24.13 12.91 3.99
CA LEU A 233 23.85 13.17 5.41
C LEU A 233 25.07 12.90 6.30
N LYS A 234 25.81 11.81 6.04
CA LYS A 234 27.04 11.50 6.79
C LYS A 234 28.12 12.59 6.66
N ILE A 235 28.21 13.24 5.51
CA ILE A 235 29.11 14.39 5.32
C ILE A 235 28.58 15.62 6.07
N GLU A 236 27.29 15.88 6.01
CA GLU A 236 26.65 16.97 6.78
C GLU A 236 26.87 16.80 8.29
N GLU A 237 26.65 15.59 8.82
CA GLU A 237 26.87 15.27 10.24
C GLU A 237 28.36 15.42 10.64
N LEU A 238 29.28 15.00 9.77
CA LEU A 238 30.70 15.21 9.99
C LEU A 238 31.05 16.69 10.09
N LEU A 239 30.59 17.50 9.14
CA LEU A 239 30.85 18.94 9.12
C LEU A 239 30.21 19.66 10.32
N ALA A 240 29.03 19.22 10.73
CA ALA A 240 28.36 19.75 11.93
C ALA A 240 29.14 19.39 13.22
N ASP A 241 29.64 18.14 13.33
CA ASP A 241 30.47 17.70 14.46
C ASP A 241 31.78 18.51 14.56
N ILE A 242 32.47 18.72 13.42
CA ILE A 242 33.68 19.54 13.34
C ILE A 242 33.35 20.98 13.75
N SER A 243 32.30 21.57 13.18
CA SER A 243 31.89 22.94 13.50
C SER A 243 31.58 23.12 14.99
N TYR A 244 30.84 22.18 15.58
CA TYR A 244 30.50 22.18 17.00
C TYR A 244 31.78 22.12 17.87
N LYS A 245 32.71 21.19 17.56
CA LYS A 245 33.93 21.00 18.36
C LYS A 245 34.87 22.20 18.32
N TRP A 246 34.95 22.88 17.18
CA TRP A 246 35.85 24.04 17.02
C TRP A 246 35.24 25.39 17.45
N ASN A 247 33.92 25.52 17.41
CA ASN A 247 33.27 26.80 17.72
C ASN A 247 32.59 26.85 19.09
N GLU A 248 32.08 25.72 19.59
CA GLU A 248 31.18 25.71 20.74
C GLU A 248 31.68 24.79 21.89
N SER A 249 32.56 23.84 21.59
CA SER A 249 33.06 22.92 22.58
C SER A 249 34.35 23.41 23.22
N GLU A 250 34.50 23.18 24.53
CA GLU A 250 35.77 23.44 25.25
C GLU A 250 36.91 22.52 24.85
N ALA A 251 36.66 21.52 24.01
CA ALA A 251 37.66 20.52 23.57
C ALA A 251 38.79 21.14 22.71
N SER A 252 38.52 22.25 22.02
CA SER A 252 39.47 23.01 21.21
C SER A 252 40.08 24.21 21.94
N ASP A 253 39.73 24.47 23.20
CA ASP A 253 40.22 25.62 23.95
C ASP A 253 41.71 25.49 24.26
N LEU A 254 42.46 26.55 23.93
CA LEU A 254 43.86 26.71 24.31
C LEU A 254 43.97 27.22 25.73
N ILE A 255 44.26 26.35 26.67
CA ILE A 255 44.50 26.73 28.06
C ILE A 255 45.87 27.26 28.24
N VAL A 256 45.99 28.59 28.40
CA VAL A 256 47.27 29.24 28.70
C VAL A 256 47.50 29.25 30.21
N SER A 257 48.58 28.69 30.66
CA SER A 257 49.03 28.74 32.04
C SER A 257 50.25 29.61 32.18
N LYS A 258 50.31 30.35 33.28
CA LYS A 258 51.39 31.23 33.64
C LYS A 258 52.21 30.61 34.76
N GLU A 259 53.49 30.48 34.60
CA GLU A 259 54.43 30.04 35.64
C GLU A 259 55.58 31.04 35.75
N LYS A 260 56.15 31.11 36.95
CA LYS A 260 57.34 31.90 37.19
C LYS A 260 58.59 31.04 37.09
N SER A 261 59.58 31.50 36.31
CA SER A 261 60.88 30.92 36.25
C SER A 261 61.57 31.01 37.61
N LYS A 262 62.11 29.89 38.08
CA LYS A 262 62.91 29.83 39.32
C LYS A 262 64.27 30.49 39.18
N ALA A 263 64.76 30.68 37.95
CA ALA A 263 66.10 31.17 37.68
C ALA A 263 66.18 32.70 37.59
N ASP A 264 65.20 33.34 36.98
CA ASP A 264 65.21 34.78 36.67
C ASP A 264 63.96 35.54 37.26
N ASN A 265 63.02 34.82 37.88
CA ASN A 265 61.78 35.31 38.43
C ASN A 265 60.84 35.95 37.38
N GLU A 266 61.09 35.69 36.06
CA GLU A 266 60.24 36.14 34.98
C GLU A 266 59.02 35.26 34.80
N ASP A 267 57.90 35.84 34.32
CA ASP A 267 56.67 35.14 33.97
C ASP A 267 56.83 34.55 32.57
N TYR A 268 56.61 33.22 32.45
CA TYR A 268 56.49 32.59 31.15
C TYR A 268 55.16 31.89 31.01
N PHE A 269 54.67 31.89 29.78
CA PHE A 269 53.34 31.32 29.43
C PHE A 269 53.57 30.06 28.64
N PHE A 270 52.76 29.03 28.92
CA PHE A 270 52.75 27.82 28.15
C PHE A 270 51.30 27.33 27.95
N ILE A 271 51.08 26.64 26.86
CA ILE A 271 49.79 26.09 26.50
C ILE A 271 49.67 24.71 27.10
N LYS A 272 48.56 24.45 27.81
CA LYS A 272 48.17 23.12 28.28
C LYS A 272 47.26 22.41 27.26
N GLN A 273 47.20 21.09 27.35
CA GLN A 273 46.30 20.26 26.53
C GLN A 273 46.63 20.30 25.02
N VAL A 274 47.86 20.62 24.64
CA VAL A 274 48.26 20.65 23.24
C VAL A 274 48.07 19.30 22.58
N ASP A 275 48.34 18.18 23.29
CA ASP A 275 48.20 16.84 22.76
C ASP A 275 46.76 16.53 22.35
N ASN A 276 45.79 16.95 23.13
CA ASN A 276 44.35 16.75 22.83
C ASN A 276 43.94 17.51 21.56
N ILE A 277 44.46 18.73 21.40
CA ILE A 277 44.17 19.61 20.25
C ILE A 277 44.84 19.01 18.99
N MET A 278 46.09 18.51 19.12
CA MET A 278 46.79 17.88 18.00
C MET A 278 46.10 16.58 17.55
N GLU A 279 45.59 15.77 18.49
CA GLU A 279 44.80 14.59 18.18
C GLU A 279 43.50 14.98 17.47
N LEU A 280 42.82 16.05 17.90
CA LEU A 280 41.61 16.56 17.26
C LEU A 280 41.86 17.06 15.82
N ILE A 281 42.99 17.77 15.59
CA ILE A 281 43.43 18.21 14.26
C ILE A 281 43.67 17.01 13.35
N GLU A 282 44.39 16.00 13.83
CA GLU A 282 44.72 14.81 13.05
C GLU A 282 43.46 14.01 12.69
N ASP A 283 42.57 13.74 13.67
CA ASP A 283 41.29 13.04 13.44
C ASP A 283 40.41 13.77 12.43
N HIS A 284 40.18 15.06 12.63
CA HIS A 284 39.32 15.84 11.73
C HIS A 284 39.95 15.99 10.34
N GLY A 285 41.27 16.18 10.24
CA GLY A 285 41.98 16.20 8.95
C GLY A 285 41.81 14.90 8.17
N GLN A 286 41.95 13.75 8.83
CA GLN A 286 41.74 12.46 8.21
C GLN A 286 40.29 12.25 7.76
N ARG A 287 39.32 12.63 8.59
CA ARG A 287 37.90 12.51 8.29
C ARG A 287 37.46 13.42 7.14
N LEU A 288 37.97 14.67 7.09
CA LEU A 288 37.77 15.59 5.97
C LEU A 288 38.34 15.06 4.67
N GLY A 289 39.58 14.53 4.70
CA GLY A 289 40.21 13.90 3.54
C GLY A 289 39.43 12.70 3.03
N THR A 290 38.83 11.93 3.94
CA THR A 290 37.90 10.81 3.57
C THR A 290 36.66 11.32 2.91
N ALA A 291 36.02 12.38 3.47
CA ALA A 291 34.83 13.01 2.91
C ALA A 291 35.10 13.58 1.51
N LYS A 292 36.27 14.22 1.31
CA LYS A 292 36.68 14.79 0.01
C LYS A 292 36.92 13.70 -1.05
N SER A 293 37.28 12.50 -0.64
CA SER A 293 37.46 11.34 -1.53
C SER A 293 36.11 10.72 -1.96
N SER A 294 35.00 11.09 -1.33
CA SER A 294 33.67 10.60 -1.65
C SER A 294 33.17 11.22 -2.95
N PRO A 295 32.48 10.47 -3.84
CA PRO A 295 31.84 11.05 -5.02
C PRO A 295 30.75 12.08 -4.70
N PHE A 296 30.28 12.12 -3.43
CA PHE A 296 29.20 12.97 -2.95
C PHE A 296 29.70 14.29 -2.32
N TYR A 297 31.01 14.57 -2.34
CA TYR A 297 31.61 15.75 -1.68
C TYR A 297 31.26 17.07 -2.36
N LYS A 298 30.89 17.05 -3.65
CA LYS A 298 30.71 18.26 -4.47
C LYS A 298 29.73 19.28 -3.93
N GLU A 299 28.70 18.81 -3.23
CA GLU A 299 27.71 19.67 -2.58
C GLU A 299 28.26 20.36 -1.33
N PHE A 300 29.42 19.90 -0.82
CA PHE A 300 30.04 20.30 0.45
C PHE A 300 31.48 20.79 0.23
N ASP A 301 31.94 20.97 -0.99
CA ASP A 301 33.32 21.30 -1.32
C ASP A 301 33.78 22.58 -0.62
N THR A 302 32.94 23.60 -0.60
CA THR A 302 33.20 24.90 0.07
C THR A 302 33.44 24.74 1.57
N ASP A 303 32.59 23.95 2.24
CA ASP A 303 32.67 23.75 3.68
C ASP A 303 33.85 22.83 4.05
N ILE A 304 34.10 21.79 3.24
CA ILE A 304 35.26 20.90 3.41
C ILE A 304 36.55 21.70 3.24
N ASP A 305 36.69 22.48 2.18
CA ASP A 305 37.88 23.30 1.91
C ASP A 305 38.10 24.36 3.01
N PHE A 306 37.03 24.96 3.51
CA PHE A 306 37.09 25.88 4.64
C PHE A 306 37.69 25.21 5.88
N TRP A 307 37.18 24.05 6.28
CA TRP A 307 37.66 23.34 7.46
C TRP A 307 39.03 22.77 7.26
N GLU A 308 39.40 22.22 6.06
CA GLU A 308 40.77 21.78 5.78
C GLU A 308 41.77 22.94 5.95
N SER A 309 41.43 24.13 5.43
CA SER A 309 42.33 25.30 5.56
C SER A 309 42.39 25.87 6.97
N THR A 310 41.36 25.64 7.81
CA THR A 310 41.28 26.17 9.17
C THR A 310 42.06 25.31 10.15
N ILE A 311 42.06 23.99 9.96
CA ILE A 311 42.69 23.03 10.89
C ILE A 311 44.01 22.46 10.37
N SER A 312 44.53 22.89 9.20
CA SER A 312 45.88 22.57 8.69
C SER A 312 46.89 23.49 9.25
#